data_ea8626aaf1dce687cd7ad18cdff999e1
#
_entry.id   ea8626aaf1dce687cd7ad18cdff999e1
#
_cell.length_a   1.000
_cell.length_b   1.000
_cell.length_c   1.000
_cell.angle_alpha   90.00
_cell.angle_beta   90.00
_cell.angle_gamma   90.00
#
_symmetry.space_group_name_H-M   'P 1'
#
loop_
_entity.id
_entity.type
_entity.pdbx_description
1 polymer ?
#
loop_
_entity_poly.entity_id
_entity_poly.type
_entity_poly.pdbx_seq_one_letter_code
_entity_poly.pdbx_strand_id
1 'polypeptide(L)'
;MSGYYDIVTKLYESVNNDSLVNQTTKGDLSAVLTNKQNMFPLCHIMVNNSTFDKQVLIFNISIICMDLVDFSKDETVTLYTGNNNEDDVMNTTLSILNRVYESMYRGSLFSDLYQIENVASCEPFFDKFDQNVAGWTMTFDVVTQNDMSIC
;
A
#
# COMPACT_ATOMS: atom_id res chain seq x y z
N MET A 1 -19.81 14.11 4.60
CA MET A 1 -18.68 14.68 3.88
C MET A 1 -17.73 13.59 3.46
N SER A 2 -17.56 13.38 2.19
CA SER A 2 -16.69 12.34 1.65
C SER A 2 -15.26 12.87 1.44
N GLY A 3 -14.67 12.68 0.31
CA GLY A 3 -13.34 13.17 0.03
C GLY A 3 -12.25 12.40 0.75
N TYR A 4 -11.33 13.11 1.39
CA TYR A 4 -10.15 12.51 2.00
C TYR A 4 -10.49 11.41 3.03
N TYR A 5 -11.40 11.70 3.93
CA TYR A 5 -11.78 10.72 4.96
C TYR A 5 -12.32 9.44 4.36
N ASP A 6 -13.22 9.57 3.41
CA ASP A 6 -13.85 8.41 2.80
C ASP A 6 -12.85 7.52 2.07
N ILE A 7 -12.01 8.13 1.23
CA ILE A 7 -11.06 7.33 0.45
C ILE A 7 -10.03 6.63 1.33
N VAL A 8 -9.49 7.34 2.32
CA VAL A 8 -8.49 6.77 3.22
C VAL A 8 -9.11 5.69 4.09
N THR A 9 -10.32 5.92 4.62
CA THR A 9 -11.01 4.94 5.45
C THR A 9 -11.34 3.68 4.67
N LYS A 10 -11.86 3.81 3.45
CA LYS A 10 -12.20 2.66 2.62
C LYS A 10 -10.97 1.87 2.18
N LEU A 11 -9.88 2.55 1.85
CA LEU A 11 -8.63 1.88 1.54
C LEU A 11 -8.08 1.15 2.76
N TYR A 12 -8.11 1.79 3.91
CA TYR A 12 -7.67 1.17 5.16
C TYR A 12 -8.45 -0.10 5.46
N GLU A 13 -9.77 -0.03 5.38
CA GLU A 13 -10.64 -1.20 5.62
C GLU A 13 -10.37 -2.32 4.62
N SER A 14 -10.23 -1.98 3.34
CA SER A 14 -9.95 -2.97 2.31
C SER A 14 -8.63 -3.68 2.53
N VAL A 15 -7.58 -2.93 2.85
CA VAL A 15 -6.26 -3.48 3.13
C VAL A 15 -6.28 -4.32 4.41
N ASN A 16 -6.91 -3.79 5.46
CA ASN A 16 -6.96 -4.46 6.76
C ASN A 16 -7.79 -5.75 6.73
N ASN A 17 -8.73 -5.86 5.78
CA ASN A 17 -9.54 -7.07 5.62
C ASN A 17 -8.83 -8.16 4.82
N ASP A 18 -7.69 -7.88 4.23
CA ASP A 18 -6.90 -8.90 3.55
C ASP A 18 -6.37 -9.91 4.57
N SER A 19 -6.56 -11.20 4.29
CA SER A 19 -6.24 -12.27 5.23
C SER A 19 -4.74 -12.39 5.53
N LEU A 20 -3.88 -11.88 4.64
CA LEU A 20 -2.44 -11.95 4.79
C LEU A 20 -1.84 -10.72 5.49
N VAL A 21 -2.60 -9.64 5.62
CA VAL A 21 -2.13 -8.40 6.27
C VAL A 21 -2.36 -8.49 7.76
N ASN A 22 -1.29 -8.34 8.54
CA ASN A 22 -1.36 -8.37 10.00
C ASN A 22 -1.46 -6.98 10.63
N GLN A 23 -1.01 -5.96 9.92
CA GLN A 23 -1.10 -4.59 10.41
C GLN A 23 -1.27 -3.62 9.25
N THR A 24 -2.16 -2.66 9.41
CA THR A 24 -2.36 -1.57 8.44
C THR A 24 -2.12 -0.25 9.16
N THR A 25 -1.31 0.60 8.55
CA THR A 25 -0.99 1.92 9.08
C THR A 25 -1.26 2.98 8.01
N LYS A 26 -1.34 4.22 8.42
CA LYS A 26 -1.53 5.35 7.50
C LYS A 26 -0.84 6.58 8.03
N GLY A 27 -0.58 7.53 7.14
CA GLY A 27 0.04 8.81 7.49
C GLY A 27 1.53 8.83 7.21
N ASP A 28 2.31 9.38 8.13
CA ASP A 28 3.75 9.54 7.95
C ASP A 28 4.48 8.21 8.11
N LEU A 29 5.26 7.85 7.11
CA LEU A 29 6.02 6.60 7.12
C LEU A 29 7.07 6.56 8.23
N SER A 30 7.65 7.70 8.60
CA SER A 30 8.68 7.74 9.62
C SER A 30 8.18 7.25 10.99
N ALA A 31 6.92 7.49 11.31
CA ALA A 31 6.32 7.01 12.55
C ALA A 31 6.24 5.48 12.58
N VAL A 32 5.98 4.86 11.45
CA VAL A 32 5.94 3.40 11.33
C VAL A 32 7.33 2.80 11.50
N LEU A 33 8.33 3.42 10.87
CA LEU A 33 9.69 2.90 10.89
C LEU A 33 10.34 2.95 12.27
N THR A 34 9.89 3.85 13.13
CA THR A 34 10.40 3.95 14.49
C THR A 34 9.70 3.04 15.49
N ASN A 35 8.57 2.46 15.10
CA ASN A 35 7.80 1.59 15.97
C ASN A 35 8.40 0.18 15.99
N LYS A 36 8.83 -0.26 17.16
CA LYS A 36 9.44 -1.59 17.34
C LYS A 36 8.42 -2.72 17.51
N GLN A 37 7.13 -2.39 17.58
CA GLN A 37 6.05 -3.37 17.79
C GLN A 37 5.26 -3.64 16.51
N ASN A 38 5.84 -3.36 15.35
CA ASN A 38 5.18 -3.61 14.09
C ASN A 38 4.96 -5.11 13.86
N MET A 39 3.78 -5.43 13.37
CA MET A 39 3.42 -6.78 12.94
C MET A 39 3.47 -6.86 11.42
N PHE A 40 4.08 -7.92 10.92
CA PHE A 40 4.23 -8.10 9.47
C PHE A 40 3.44 -9.33 9.00
N PRO A 41 2.96 -9.39 7.75
CA PRO A 41 3.04 -8.36 6.70
C PRO A 41 2.29 -7.08 7.08
N LEU A 42 2.94 -5.94 6.83
CA LEU A 42 2.42 -4.62 7.16
C LEU A 42 2.17 -3.85 5.86
N CYS A 43 1.03 -3.18 5.78
CA CYS A 43 0.74 -2.26 4.69
C CYS A 43 0.57 -0.85 5.23
N HIS A 44 1.20 0.11 4.58
CA HIS A 44 1.15 1.52 4.95
C HIS A 44 0.55 2.34 3.82
N ILE A 45 -0.45 3.15 4.14
CA ILE A 45 -1.16 3.98 3.16
C ILE A 45 -0.70 5.43 3.33
N MET A 46 -0.23 6.02 2.23
CA MET A 46 0.17 7.42 2.18
C MET A 46 -0.57 8.15 1.07
N VAL A 47 -1.07 9.34 1.38
CA VAL A 47 -1.57 10.26 0.36
C VAL A 47 -0.43 11.21 0.03
N ASN A 48 0.09 11.12 -1.19
CA ASN A 48 1.25 11.91 -1.61
C ASN A 48 0.87 13.34 -1.93
N ASN A 49 -0.22 13.54 -2.65
CA ASN A 49 -0.72 14.85 -3.00
C ASN A 49 -2.19 14.78 -3.41
N SER A 50 -2.80 15.93 -3.53
CA SER A 50 -4.16 16.08 -4.03
C SER A 50 -4.19 17.19 -5.06
N THR A 51 -4.93 16.99 -6.14
CA THR A 51 -5.07 17.94 -7.23
C THR A 51 -6.55 18.28 -7.39
N PHE A 52 -6.84 19.57 -7.57
CA PHE A 52 -8.19 20.03 -7.83
C PHE A 52 -8.37 20.25 -9.33
N ASP A 53 -9.38 19.65 -9.90
CA ASP A 53 -9.75 19.85 -11.29
C ASP A 53 -11.27 20.06 -11.37
N LYS A 54 -11.68 21.32 -11.44
CA LYS A 54 -13.10 21.73 -11.54
C LYS A 54 -13.93 21.10 -10.42
N GLN A 55 -14.70 20.06 -10.76
CA GLN A 55 -15.62 19.43 -9.82
C GLN A 55 -15.09 18.09 -9.28
N VAL A 56 -13.85 17.78 -9.54
CA VAL A 56 -13.26 16.52 -9.08
C VAL A 56 -12.02 16.75 -8.25
N LEU A 57 -11.76 15.81 -7.37
CA LEU A 57 -10.52 15.71 -6.60
C LEU A 57 -9.75 14.51 -7.08
N ILE A 58 -8.46 14.68 -7.28
CA ILE A 58 -7.56 13.59 -7.67
C ILE A 58 -6.56 13.41 -6.54
N PHE A 59 -6.52 12.20 -5.95
CA PHE A 59 -5.56 11.86 -4.91
C PHE A 59 -4.50 10.92 -5.47
N ASN A 60 -3.25 11.31 -5.35
CA ASN A 60 -2.14 10.39 -5.63
C ASN A 60 -1.80 9.65 -4.35
N ILE A 61 -1.95 8.34 -4.37
CA ILE A 61 -1.86 7.49 -3.19
C ILE A 61 -0.80 6.42 -3.42
N SER A 62 0.01 6.17 -2.39
CA SER A 62 0.93 5.05 -2.37
C SER A 62 0.57 4.10 -1.25
N ILE A 63 0.59 2.81 -1.55
CA ILE A 63 0.46 1.75 -0.56
C ILE A 63 1.76 0.96 -0.57
N ILE A 64 2.43 0.94 0.57
CA ILE A 64 3.66 0.17 0.76
C ILE A 64 3.30 -1.10 1.49
N CYS A 65 3.56 -2.25 0.88
CA CYS A 65 3.35 -3.54 1.52
C CYS A 65 4.72 -4.16 1.78
N MET A 66 4.99 -4.53 3.02
CA MET A 66 6.29 -5.00 3.44
C MET A 66 6.18 -6.19 4.37
N ASP A 67 7.19 -7.02 4.36
CA ASP A 67 7.31 -8.16 5.27
C ASP A 67 8.78 -8.37 5.64
N LEU A 68 9.01 -9.08 6.73
CA LEU A 68 10.35 -9.36 7.22
C LEU A 68 11.06 -10.36 6.30
N VAL A 69 12.29 -10.04 5.95
CA VAL A 69 13.18 -10.95 5.24
C VAL A 69 14.03 -11.67 6.28
N ASP A 70 14.04 -12.99 6.21
CA ASP A 70 14.86 -13.81 7.09
C ASP A 70 16.28 -13.87 6.53
N PHE A 71 17.19 -13.15 7.14
CA PHE A 71 18.61 -13.26 6.85
C PHE A 71 19.22 -14.40 7.67
N SER A 72 18.96 -15.62 7.29
CA SER A 72 19.66 -16.74 7.89
C SER A 72 21.15 -16.63 7.57
N LYS A 73 21.96 -16.38 8.60
CA LYS A 73 23.40 -16.24 8.45
C LYS A 73 24.08 -17.57 8.10
N ASP A 74 23.36 -18.67 8.23
CA ASP A 74 23.95 -20.01 8.13
C ASP A 74 23.82 -20.62 6.75
N GLU A 75 23.01 -20.05 5.85
CA GLU A 75 22.80 -20.60 4.52
C GLU A 75 22.70 -19.52 3.45
N THR A 76 23.84 -19.13 2.89
CA THR A 76 23.85 -18.45 1.59
C THR A 76 23.71 -19.53 0.52
N VAL A 77 22.50 -19.71 0.02
CA VAL A 77 22.23 -20.75 -0.96
C VAL A 77 22.93 -20.46 -2.29
N THR A 78 22.89 -19.23 -2.76
CA THR A 78 23.74 -18.72 -3.85
C THR A 78 23.80 -17.21 -3.81
N LEU A 79 24.92 -16.64 -4.28
CA LEU A 79 25.09 -15.19 -4.39
C LEU A 79 24.09 -14.54 -5.38
N TYR A 80 23.42 -15.33 -6.19
CA TYR A 80 22.58 -14.83 -7.28
C TYR A 80 21.08 -14.97 -7.03
N THR A 81 20.66 -15.72 -6.03
CA THR A 81 19.23 -15.98 -5.77
C THR A 81 18.67 -15.27 -4.54
N GLY A 82 19.47 -14.49 -3.84
CA GLY A 82 19.02 -13.78 -2.63
C GLY A 82 18.83 -14.72 -1.44
N ASN A 83 18.17 -14.20 -0.43
CA ASN A 83 17.91 -14.95 0.80
C ASN A 83 16.72 -15.90 0.62
N ASN A 84 16.67 -16.93 1.46
CA ASN A 84 15.74 -18.04 1.30
C ASN A 84 14.26 -17.67 1.24
N ASN A 85 13.84 -16.60 1.91
CA ASN A 85 12.44 -16.19 1.91
C ASN A 85 12.18 -14.89 1.15
N GLU A 86 13.19 -14.32 0.50
CA GLU A 86 13.04 -13.03 -0.18
C GLU A 86 12.03 -13.11 -1.31
N ASP A 87 12.10 -14.14 -2.14
CA ASP A 87 11.16 -14.34 -3.23
C ASP A 87 9.73 -14.58 -2.70
N ASP A 88 9.59 -15.31 -1.61
CA ASP A 88 8.30 -15.54 -0.98
C ASP A 88 7.70 -14.22 -0.46
N VAL A 89 8.52 -13.39 0.17
CA VAL A 89 8.11 -12.07 0.65
C VAL A 89 7.67 -11.20 -0.52
N MET A 90 8.46 -11.16 -1.60
CA MET A 90 8.14 -10.36 -2.77
C MET A 90 6.84 -10.83 -3.43
N ASN A 91 6.63 -12.13 -3.54
CA ASN A 91 5.41 -12.67 -4.12
C ASN A 91 4.19 -12.39 -3.24
N THR A 92 4.30 -12.57 -1.94
CA THR A 92 3.20 -12.34 -1.00
C THR A 92 2.78 -10.88 -0.97
N THR A 93 3.73 -9.97 -0.86
CA THR A 93 3.44 -8.53 -0.80
C THR A 93 2.84 -8.02 -2.12
N LEU A 94 3.33 -8.52 -3.24
CA LEU A 94 2.75 -8.17 -4.54
C LEU A 94 1.31 -8.70 -4.68
N SER A 95 1.03 -9.90 -4.19
CA SER A 95 -0.32 -10.47 -4.24
C SER A 95 -1.30 -9.65 -3.39
N ILE A 96 -0.86 -9.16 -2.23
CA ILE A 96 -1.70 -8.29 -1.38
C ILE A 96 -2.06 -7.02 -2.15
N LEU A 97 -1.07 -6.37 -2.76
CA LEU A 97 -1.31 -5.14 -3.53
C LEU A 97 -2.21 -5.40 -4.74
N ASN A 98 -2.05 -6.54 -5.39
CA ASN A 98 -2.90 -6.91 -6.52
C ASN A 98 -4.37 -7.07 -6.09
N ARG A 99 -4.63 -7.68 -4.94
CA ARG A 99 -5.99 -7.82 -4.42
C ARG A 99 -6.60 -6.47 -4.08
N VAL A 100 -5.83 -5.57 -3.50
CA VAL A 100 -6.29 -4.19 -3.22
C VAL A 100 -6.62 -3.48 -4.54
N TYR A 101 -5.75 -3.59 -5.53
CA TYR A 101 -5.99 -2.99 -6.85
C TYR A 101 -7.26 -3.53 -7.50
N GLU A 102 -7.47 -4.84 -7.45
CA GLU A 102 -8.68 -5.43 -8.00
C GLU A 102 -9.94 -4.96 -7.28
N SER A 103 -9.88 -4.77 -5.96
CA SER A 103 -11.00 -4.21 -5.20
C SER A 103 -11.36 -2.80 -5.66
N MET A 104 -10.37 -2.00 -6.00
CA MET A 104 -10.59 -0.64 -6.50
C MET A 104 -11.05 -0.60 -7.94
N TYR A 105 -10.62 -1.57 -8.74
CA TYR A 105 -10.91 -1.58 -10.17
C TYR A 105 -12.28 -2.18 -10.49
N ARG A 106 -12.67 -3.24 -9.78
CA ARG A 106 -13.93 -3.94 -10.08
C ARG A 106 -14.59 -4.62 -8.87
N GLY A 107 -14.11 -4.31 -7.68
CA GLY A 107 -14.62 -4.90 -6.44
C GLY A 107 -15.42 -3.93 -5.60
N SER A 108 -15.38 -4.13 -4.30
CA SER A 108 -16.17 -3.37 -3.35
C SER A 108 -15.79 -1.89 -3.23
N LEU A 109 -14.57 -1.53 -3.59
CA LEU A 109 -14.14 -0.13 -3.60
C LEU A 109 -14.50 0.57 -4.91
N PHE A 110 -14.77 -0.18 -5.96
CA PHE A 110 -15.23 0.37 -7.23
C PHE A 110 -16.69 0.79 -7.06
N SER A 111 -16.92 2.07 -7.06
CA SER A 111 -18.28 2.62 -6.98
C SER A 111 -18.35 3.83 -7.89
N ASP A 112 -19.56 4.36 -8.06
CA ASP A 112 -19.76 5.56 -8.85
C ASP A 112 -19.00 6.77 -8.31
N LEU A 113 -18.45 6.66 -7.11
CA LEU A 113 -17.77 7.76 -6.41
C LEU A 113 -16.25 7.75 -6.58
N TYR A 114 -15.64 6.58 -6.84
CA TYR A 114 -14.17 6.46 -6.91
C TYR A 114 -13.78 5.76 -8.20
N GLN A 115 -12.86 6.37 -8.92
CA GLN A 115 -12.31 5.81 -10.15
C GLN A 115 -10.80 5.89 -10.15
N ILE A 116 -10.15 4.84 -10.60
CA ILE A 116 -8.71 4.86 -10.84
C ILE A 116 -8.49 5.46 -12.22
N GLU A 117 -7.73 6.55 -12.28
CA GLU A 117 -7.55 7.26 -13.54
C GLU A 117 -6.45 6.65 -14.40
N ASN A 118 -5.34 6.31 -13.81
CA ASN A 118 -4.19 5.80 -14.53
C ASN A 118 -3.86 4.39 -14.10
N VAL A 119 -2.94 3.77 -14.84
CA VAL A 119 -2.44 2.45 -14.50
C VAL A 119 -1.65 2.55 -13.18
N ALA A 120 -1.96 1.68 -12.23
CA ALA A 120 -1.17 1.60 -11.00
C ALA A 120 0.20 1.02 -11.31
N SER A 121 1.24 1.60 -10.72
CA SER A 121 2.62 1.11 -10.89
C SER A 121 3.14 0.59 -9.56
N CYS A 122 3.90 -0.51 -9.62
CA CYS A 122 4.52 -1.09 -8.44
C CYS A 122 6.03 -1.05 -8.60
N GLU A 123 6.71 -0.60 -7.55
CA GLU A 123 8.17 -0.58 -7.49
C GLU A 123 8.64 -1.45 -6.34
N PRO A 124 9.59 -2.38 -6.57
CA PRO A 124 10.10 -3.21 -5.50
C PRO A 124 11.11 -2.45 -4.65
N PHE A 125 11.23 -2.88 -3.41
CA PHE A 125 12.32 -2.45 -2.55
C PHE A 125 12.84 -3.65 -1.76
N PHE A 126 14.13 -3.62 -1.45
CA PHE A 126 14.80 -4.68 -0.73
C PHE A 126 15.58 -4.06 0.42
N ASP A 127 15.46 -4.66 1.59
CA ASP A 127 16.32 -4.36 2.74
C ASP A 127 16.37 -2.87 3.10
N LYS A 128 15.23 -2.18 2.94
CA LYS A 128 15.12 -0.79 3.33
C LYS A 128 14.73 -0.65 4.79
N PHE A 129 14.94 0.55 5.33
CA PHE A 129 14.43 0.98 6.62
C PHE A 129 15.11 0.36 7.84
N ASP A 130 16.30 -0.23 7.69
CA ASP A 130 17.09 -0.81 8.78
C ASP A 130 16.32 -1.89 9.59
N GLN A 131 15.22 -2.40 9.07
CA GLN A 131 14.39 -3.41 9.73
C GLN A 131 14.36 -4.73 8.98
N ASN A 132 15.22 -4.93 7.99
CA ASN A 132 15.26 -6.14 7.17
C ASN A 132 13.91 -6.46 6.54
N VAL A 133 13.28 -5.45 5.94
CA VAL A 133 11.99 -5.61 5.26
C VAL A 133 12.17 -5.46 3.76
N ALA A 134 11.35 -6.18 3.02
CA ALA A 134 11.26 -6.08 1.58
C ALA A 134 9.79 -6.06 1.17
N GLY A 135 9.53 -5.62 -0.03
CA GLY A 135 8.17 -5.59 -0.55
C GLY A 135 8.04 -4.71 -1.78
N TRP A 136 6.83 -4.17 -1.93
CA TRP A 136 6.49 -3.34 -3.08
C TRP A 136 5.78 -2.07 -2.64
N THR A 137 5.97 -1.01 -3.41
CA THR A 137 5.21 0.22 -3.27
C THR A 137 4.32 0.37 -4.50
N MET A 138 3.01 0.41 -4.31
CA MET A 138 2.05 0.63 -5.39
C MET A 138 1.58 2.09 -5.35
N THR A 139 1.68 2.78 -6.48
CA THR A 139 1.24 4.17 -6.61
C THR A 139 0.16 4.28 -7.68
N PHE A 140 -0.89 5.00 -7.37
CA PHE A 140 -2.04 5.18 -8.28
C PHE A 140 -2.74 6.50 -7.99
N ASP A 141 -3.57 6.93 -8.95
CA ASP A 141 -4.41 8.10 -8.83
C ASP A 141 -5.87 7.69 -8.69
N VAL A 142 -6.55 8.28 -7.70
CA VAL A 142 -7.98 8.06 -7.48
C VAL A 142 -8.71 9.37 -7.73
N VAL A 143 -9.72 9.32 -8.57
CA VAL A 143 -10.58 10.46 -8.88
C VAL A 143 -11.90 10.31 -8.15
N THR A 144 -12.30 11.35 -7.45
CA THR A 144 -13.59 11.40 -6.76
C THR A 144 -14.25 12.75 -7.00
N GLN A 145 -15.56 12.81 -6.81
CA GLN A 145 -16.27 14.08 -6.89
C GLN A 145 -15.84 15.00 -5.76
N ASN A 146 -15.73 16.30 -6.07
CA ASN A 146 -15.44 17.30 -5.05
C ASN A 146 -16.73 17.71 -4.35
N ASP A 147 -17.05 17.02 -3.28
CA ASP A 147 -18.20 17.32 -2.42
C ASP A 147 -17.78 17.91 -1.07
N MET A 148 -16.55 18.37 -0.97
CA MET A 148 -16.00 18.94 0.25
C MET A 148 -16.32 20.43 0.38
N SER A 149 -17.10 21.01 -0.51
CA SER A 149 -17.46 22.42 -0.45
C SER A 149 -18.33 22.69 0.78
N ILE A 150 -18.04 23.81 1.42
CA ILE A 150 -18.86 24.31 2.52
C ILE A 150 -19.97 25.18 1.89
N CYS A 151 -21.17 24.70 1.99
CA CYS A 151 -22.33 25.49 1.54
C CYS A 151 -23.03 26.14 2.71
#